data_f434f4d7e8017cf22520583467a6cdd7
#
_entry.id   f434f4d7e8017cf22520583467a6cdd7
#
_cell.length_a   1.000
_cell.length_b   1.000
_cell.length_c   1.000
_cell.angle_alpha   90.00
_cell.angle_beta   90.00
_cell.angle_gamma   90.00
#
_symmetry.space_group_name_H-M   'P 1'
#
loop_
_entity.id
_entity.type
_entity.pdbx_description
1 polymer ?
#
loop_
_entity_poly.entity_id
_entity_poly.type
_entity_poly.pdbx_seq_one_letter_code
_entity_poly.pdbx_strand_id
1 'polypeptide(L)'
;MQYYMIEWDHEEEDEPWKLYLELDSRGCPRRKVEVYRVGVYQPCDDLDEPPMDPREAAGSEGNVTALNRVQFEDIWDQSRQMPDGFMGMFF
;
A
#
# COMPACT_ATOMS: atom_id res chain seq x y z
N MET A 1 -16.52 0.02 1.60
CA MET A 1 -15.08 -0.17 1.52
C MET A 1 -14.38 0.38 2.73
N GLN A 2 -13.31 -0.28 3.16
CA GLN A 2 -12.49 0.18 4.27
C GLN A 2 -11.08 0.40 3.77
N TYR A 3 -10.41 1.40 4.32
CA TYR A 3 -9.08 1.78 3.87
C TYR A 3 -8.14 1.86 5.06
N TYR A 4 -6.93 1.32 4.89
CA TYR A 4 -5.95 1.26 5.96
C TYR A 4 -4.56 1.53 5.43
N MET A 5 -3.72 2.04 6.31
CA MET A 5 -2.28 2.15 6.05
C MET A 5 -1.57 1.36 7.12
N ILE A 6 -0.66 0.48 6.72
CA ILE A 6 0.21 -0.25 7.63
C ILE A 6 1.61 0.30 7.46
N GLU A 7 2.28 0.54 8.56
CA GLU A 7 3.61 1.11 8.54
C GLU A 7 4.54 0.26 9.39
N TRP A 8 5.67 -0.16 8.84
CA TRP A 8 6.67 -0.96 9.54
C TRP A 8 7.96 -0.17 9.66
N ASP A 9 8.61 -0.29 10.81
CA ASP A 9 9.86 0.40 11.06
C ASP A 9 11.03 -0.57 10.82
N HIS A 10 11.41 -0.77 9.57
CA HIS A 10 12.55 -1.58 9.21
C HIS A 10 13.39 -0.86 8.17
N GLU A 11 14.60 -1.35 7.93
CA GLU A 11 15.51 -0.68 7.01
C GLU A 11 15.74 -1.46 5.73
N GLU A 12 15.01 -2.51 5.49
CA GLU A 12 15.19 -3.33 4.29
C GLU A 12 14.59 -2.64 3.08
N GLU A 13 15.38 -2.51 2.03
CA GLU A 13 14.95 -1.79 0.84
C GLU A 13 14.15 -2.64 -0.11
N ASP A 14 14.25 -3.95 -0.03
CA ASP A 14 13.53 -4.85 -0.91
C ASP A 14 12.14 -5.23 -0.35
N GLU A 15 11.77 -4.70 0.79
CA GLU A 15 10.44 -4.91 1.36
C GLU A 15 9.75 -3.58 1.55
N PRO A 16 8.43 -3.52 1.36
CA PRO A 16 7.73 -2.25 1.57
C PRO A 16 7.74 -1.87 3.04
N TRP A 17 7.83 -0.58 3.31
CA TRP A 17 7.74 -0.09 4.67
C TRP A 17 6.38 0.53 4.95
N LYS A 18 5.59 0.77 3.92
CA LYS A 18 4.19 1.17 4.05
C LYS A 18 3.35 0.38 3.07
N LEU A 19 2.14 0.08 3.48
CA LEU A 19 1.19 -0.62 2.64
C LEU A 19 -0.16 0.06 2.81
N TYR A 20 -0.71 0.57 1.71
CA TYR A 20 -2.04 1.15 1.70
C TYR A 20 -3.00 0.12 1.14
N LEU A 21 -4.12 -0.09 1.81
CA LEU A 21 -5.06 -1.16 1.48
C LEU A 21 -6.47 -0.62 1.30
N GLU A 22 -7.15 -1.12 0.28
CA GLU A 22 -8.59 -0.96 0.14
C GLU A 22 -9.22 -2.34 0.28
N LEU A 23 -10.10 -2.51 1.26
CA LEU A 23 -10.77 -3.78 1.51
C LEU A 23 -12.26 -3.65 1.23
N ASP A 24 -12.84 -4.70 0.65
CA ASP A 24 -14.28 -4.71 0.40
C ASP A 24 -15.03 -5.12 1.66
N SER A 25 -16.34 -5.29 1.55
CA SER A 25 -17.18 -5.57 2.71
C SER A 25 -16.88 -6.93 3.34
N ARG A 26 -16.20 -7.80 2.64
CA ARG A 26 -15.80 -9.09 3.19
C ARG A 26 -14.38 -9.08 3.73
N GLY A 27 -13.70 -7.95 3.63
CA GLY A 27 -12.32 -7.86 4.08
C GLY A 27 -11.29 -8.28 3.03
N CYS A 28 -11.71 -8.51 1.80
CA CYS A 28 -10.78 -8.92 0.76
C CYS A 28 -10.10 -7.70 0.15
N PRO A 29 -8.78 -7.74 -0.03
CA PRO A 29 -8.08 -6.62 -0.66
C PRO A 29 -8.51 -6.44 -2.11
N ARG A 30 -8.84 -5.21 -2.47
CA ARG A 30 -9.23 -4.88 -3.85
C ARG A 30 -8.14 -4.08 -4.54
N ARG A 31 -7.52 -3.14 -3.82
CA ARG A 31 -6.39 -2.37 -4.33
C ARG A 31 -5.38 -2.22 -3.21
N LYS A 32 -4.11 -2.20 -3.56
CA LYS A 32 -3.09 -1.89 -2.57
C LYS A 32 -1.95 -1.12 -3.23
N VAL A 33 -1.24 -0.34 -2.42
CA VAL A 33 -0.07 0.39 -2.85
C VAL A 33 1.06 0.05 -1.89
N GLU A 34 2.12 -0.56 -2.40
CA GLU A 34 3.30 -0.87 -1.62
C GLU A 34 4.28 0.28 -1.78
N VAL A 35 4.80 0.80 -0.67
CA VAL A 35 5.73 1.92 -0.69
C VAL A 35 7.07 1.43 -0.15
N TYR A 36 8.12 1.64 -0.93
CA TYR A 36 9.46 1.20 -0.57
C TYR A 36 10.31 2.39 -0.14
N ARG A 37 11.30 2.14 0.68
CA ARG A 37 12.13 3.21 1.20
C ARG A 37 12.91 3.96 0.14
N VAL A 38 13.13 3.33 -0.99
CA VAL A 38 13.79 4.02 -2.10
C VAL A 38 12.87 4.98 -2.84
N GLY A 39 11.63 5.13 -2.39
CA GLY A 39 10.72 6.09 -2.99
C GLY A 39 9.84 5.52 -4.09
N VAL A 40 9.79 4.21 -4.22
CA VAL A 40 8.96 3.57 -5.24
C VAL A 40 7.58 3.27 -4.66
N TYR A 41 6.54 3.62 -5.40
CA TYR A 41 5.15 3.32 -5.05
C TYR A 41 4.64 2.32 -6.09
N GLN A 42 4.19 1.15 -5.60
CA GLN A 42 3.81 0.05 -6.48
C GLN A 42 2.31 -0.23 -6.34
N PRO A 43 1.47 0.23 -7.27
CA PRO A 43 0.04 -0.03 -7.19
C PRO A 43 -0.30 -1.42 -7.71
N CYS A 44 -1.29 -2.06 -7.09
CA CYS A 44 -1.80 -3.36 -7.50
C CYS A 44 -3.31 -3.35 -7.39
N ASP A 45 -4.02 -3.73 -8.44
CA ASP A 45 -5.47 -3.75 -8.41
C ASP A 45 -6.10 -5.02 -8.96
N ASP A 46 -5.31 -5.94 -9.48
CA ASP A 46 -5.85 -7.19 -10.00
C ASP A 46 -5.61 -8.26 -8.94
N LEU A 47 -6.24 -8.09 -7.78
CA LEU A 47 -6.00 -8.95 -6.64
C LEU A 47 -7.06 -10.00 -6.49
N ASP A 48 -6.64 -11.23 -6.22
CA ASP A 48 -7.53 -12.34 -5.95
C ASP A 48 -7.07 -12.96 -4.63
N GLU A 49 -7.20 -12.20 -3.55
CA GLU A 49 -6.70 -12.59 -2.24
C GLU A 49 -7.86 -12.82 -1.29
N PRO A 50 -7.70 -13.74 -0.33
CA PRO A 50 -8.75 -13.99 0.65
C PRO A 50 -8.87 -12.82 1.63
N PRO A 51 -9.94 -12.83 2.44
CA PRO A 51 -10.08 -11.80 3.47
C PRO A 51 -8.86 -11.74 4.36
N MET A 52 -8.50 -10.53 4.78
CA MET A 52 -7.35 -10.33 5.63
C MET A 52 -7.68 -9.35 6.74
N ASP A 53 -6.91 -9.42 7.83
CA ASP A 53 -7.00 -8.48 8.93
C ASP A 53 -5.74 -7.60 8.87
N PRO A 54 -5.88 -6.29 8.68
CA PRO A 54 -4.70 -5.42 8.63
C PRO A 54 -3.82 -5.51 9.88
N ARG A 55 -4.43 -5.75 11.04
CA ARG A 55 -3.66 -5.85 12.27
C ARG A 55 -2.80 -7.11 12.29
N GLU A 56 -3.31 -8.20 11.74
CA GLU A 56 -2.52 -9.42 11.64
C GLU A 56 -1.40 -9.24 10.64
N ALA A 57 -1.67 -8.56 9.54
CA ALA A 57 -0.64 -8.30 8.54
C ALA A 57 0.46 -7.40 9.10
N ALA A 58 0.08 -6.45 9.95
CA ALA A 58 1.06 -5.55 10.56
C ALA A 58 1.98 -6.29 11.53
N GLY A 59 1.46 -7.28 12.22
CA GLY A 59 2.24 -8.00 13.23
C GLY A 59 2.51 -7.13 14.44
N SER A 60 3.47 -7.54 15.25
CA SER A 60 3.78 -6.82 16.47
C SER A 60 4.58 -5.56 16.22
N GLU A 61 5.20 -5.43 15.06
CA GLU A 61 6.05 -4.29 14.77
C GLU A 61 5.44 -3.26 13.86
N GLY A 62 4.28 -3.55 13.28
CA GLY A 62 3.63 -2.63 12.38
C GLY A 62 2.57 -1.80 13.07
N ASN A 63 2.28 -0.65 12.51
CA ASN A 63 1.23 0.24 12.98
C ASN A 63 0.15 0.35 11.93
N VAL A 64 -1.11 0.26 12.35
CA VAL A 64 -2.24 0.33 11.44
C VAL A 64 -2.99 1.62 11.67
N THR A 65 -3.24 2.36 10.61
CA THR A 65 -4.01 3.61 10.65
C THR A 65 -5.18 3.47 9.70
N ALA A 66 -6.37 3.78 10.17
CA ALA A 66 -7.54 3.80 9.31
C ALA A 66 -7.53 5.07 8.48
N LEU A 67 -7.89 4.95 7.22
CA LEU A 67 -7.93 6.08 6.29
C LEU A 67 -9.35 6.27 5.79
N ASN A 68 -9.63 7.47 5.28
CA ASN A 68 -10.86 7.68 4.56
C ASN A 68 -10.60 7.48 3.05
N ARG A 69 -11.68 7.49 2.28
CA ARG A 69 -11.58 7.22 0.85
C ARG A 69 -10.69 8.23 0.14
N VAL A 70 -10.81 9.50 0.49
CA VAL A 70 -10.05 10.54 -0.18
C VAL A 70 -8.55 10.35 0.04
N GLN A 71 -8.18 9.98 1.26
CA GLN A 71 -6.77 9.74 1.56
C GLN A 71 -6.21 8.58 0.73
N PHE A 72 -6.98 7.51 0.61
CA PHE A 72 -6.53 6.37 -0.19
C PHE A 72 -6.46 6.71 -1.66
N GLU A 73 -7.48 7.41 -2.18
CA GLU A 73 -7.49 7.74 -3.60
C GLU A 73 -6.34 8.67 -3.98
N ASP A 74 -5.96 9.57 -3.09
CA ASP A 74 -4.81 10.43 -3.35
C ASP A 74 -3.53 9.61 -3.50
N ILE A 75 -3.33 8.62 -2.64
CA ILE A 75 -2.14 7.76 -2.71
C ILE A 75 -2.20 6.89 -3.97
N TRP A 76 -3.39 6.38 -4.29
CA TRP A 76 -3.57 5.55 -5.48
C TRP A 76 -3.23 6.33 -6.74
N ASP A 77 -3.72 7.58 -6.82
CA ASP A 77 -3.44 8.42 -7.98
C ASP A 77 -1.97 8.74 -8.08
N GLN A 78 -1.32 9.05 -6.96
CA GLN A 78 0.10 9.31 -6.96
C GLN A 78 0.88 8.11 -7.45
N SER A 79 0.53 6.92 -6.98
CA SER A 79 1.26 5.71 -7.35
C SER A 79 1.13 5.42 -8.84
N ARG A 80 -0.01 5.74 -9.42
CA ARG A 80 -0.22 5.50 -10.84
C ARG A 80 0.43 6.53 -11.74
N GLN A 81 0.75 7.69 -11.19
CA GLN A 81 1.41 8.74 -11.95
C GLN A 81 2.91 8.60 -11.94
N MET A 82 3.45 7.78 -11.06
CA MET A 82 4.89 7.56 -11.04
C MET A 82 5.29 6.66 -12.18
N PRO A 83 6.24 7.08 -12.99
CA PRO A 83 6.67 6.24 -14.10
C PRO A 83 7.38 5.03 -13.56
N ASP A 84 7.15 3.90 -14.23
CA ASP A 84 7.84 2.72 -13.92
C ASP A 84 9.28 2.91 -14.23
N GLY A 85 10.15 2.63 -13.33
CA GLY A 85 11.56 2.81 -13.54
C GLY A 85 11.88 4.23 -13.88
N PHE A 86 11.16 5.10 -13.29
CA PHE A 86 11.18 6.42 -13.69
C PHE A 86 12.46 7.08 -13.62
N MET A 87 13.29 6.51 -12.97
CA MET A 87 14.49 7.07 -12.93
C MET A 87 15.06 7.20 -14.24
N GLY A 88 14.70 6.40 -15.10
CA GLY A 88 15.23 6.51 -16.37
C GLY A 88 14.76 7.65 -17.09
N MET A 89 13.80 8.30 -16.60
CA MET A 89 13.31 9.21 -17.34
C MET A 89 14.04 10.43 -17.32
N PHE A 90 14.85 10.55 -16.60
CA PHE A 90 15.43 11.69 -16.69
C PHE A 90 16.67 11.58 -17.05
N PHE A 91 16.85 11.37 -17.59
CA PHE A 91 17.93 11.32 -18.03
C PHE A 91 18.01 11.33 -18.96
#